data_871c9d71c00bdfec62b6e6705a025008
#
_entry.id   871c9d71c00bdfec62b6e6705a025008
#
_cell.length_a   1.000
_cell.length_b   1.000
_cell.length_c   1.000
_cell.angle_alpha   90.00
_cell.angle_beta   90.00
_cell.angle_gamma   90.00
#
_symmetry.space_group_name_H-M   'P 1'
#
loop_
_entity.id
_entity.type
_entity.pdbx_description
1 polymer ?
#
loop_
_entity_poly.entity_id
_entity_poly.type
_entity_poly.pdbx_seq_one_letter_code
_entity_poly.pdbx_strand_id
1 'polypeptide(L)'
;MKRHLLLALALMMGVSVMAQEGETPEKTSNWTKKGSVGLNFSQVSFTNWAAGGQNALNWLGTFNYSINYAKDKFKWDNSLNTALGYSYFNFKQKPVKTDDILEFTSLAGLKATEHLNYSLEFAFRSQFANGYDYATDSTQYISKFMAPAYISLGLGAEWVPNEHFSINFAPITGRLTIVNDEYLASIGAFGVNGLDPGDPDIHGDRVRFEFGARLAAKMKYTIINNVDYESKLELFSNYLNHPERIDVDWQNLFVMKVNSWLNCNFGTHLIYDYDIPFPDKKDGSKVQFKEVLSVGILFNL
;
A
#
# COMPACT_ATOMS: atom_id res chain seq x y z
N MET A 1 -22.07 17.90 19.19
CA MET A 1 -21.28 16.67 19.12
C MET A 1 -22.11 15.36 19.08
N LYS A 2 -23.17 15.18 19.88
CA LYS A 2 -23.97 13.93 19.88
C LYS A 2 -24.76 13.63 18.58
N ARG A 3 -25.14 14.64 17.79
CA ARG A 3 -25.95 14.46 16.56
C ARG A 3 -25.14 13.95 15.36
N HIS A 4 -23.84 14.26 15.28
CA HIS A 4 -22.98 13.82 14.15
C HIS A 4 -22.47 12.38 14.33
N LEU A 5 -22.36 11.91 15.58
CA LEU A 5 -22.00 10.51 15.88
C LEU A 5 -23.12 9.54 15.48
N LEU A 6 -24.37 9.94 15.67
CA LEU A 6 -25.55 9.14 15.28
C LEU A 6 -25.75 9.07 13.76
N LEU A 7 -25.38 10.12 13.00
CA LEU A 7 -25.42 10.09 11.54
C LEU A 7 -24.36 9.16 10.94
N ALA A 8 -23.16 9.10 11.51
CA ALA A 8 -22.10 8.18 11.08
C ALA A 8 -22.50 6.72 11.36
N LEU A 9 -23.15 6.43 12.51
CA LEU A 9 -23.64 5.10 12.82
C LEU A 9 -24.84 4.67 11.92
N ALA A 10 -25.70 5.61 11.52
CA ALA A 10 -26.84 5.35 10.63
C ALA A 10 -26.38 5.10 9.18
N LEU A 11 -25.28 5.71 8.71
CA LEU A 11 -24.72 5.45 7.39
C LEU A 11 -24.07 4.06 7.29
N MET A 12 -23.53 3.53 8.40
CA MET A 12 -22.99 2.16 8.44
C MET A 12 -24.07 1.07 8.43
N MET A 13 -25.29 1.35 8.91
CA MET A 13 -26.40 0.38 8.88
C MET A 13 -27.14 0.29 7.53
N GLY A 14 -26.92 1.24 6.63
CA GLY A 14 -27.56 1.28 5.30
C GLY A 14 -26.98 0.34 4.26
N VAL A 15 -25.81 -0.25 4.49
CA VAL A 15 -25.11 -1.11 3.50
C VAL A 15 -25.52 -2.59 3.61
N SER A 16 -26.26 -2.97 4.65
CA SER A 16 -26.58 -4.39 4.96
C SER A 16 -27.84 -4.94 4.26
N VAL A 17 -28.51 -4.19 3.38
CA VAL A 17 -29.87 -4.59 2.88
C VAL A 17 -29.88 -5.06 1.42
N MET A 18 -28.73 -5.20 0.75
CA MET A 18 -28.70 -5.63 -0.66
C MET A 18 -28.13 -7.05 -0.88
N ALA A 19 -28.30 -7.97 0.05
CA ALA A 19 -27.87 -9.35 -0.10
C ALA A 19 -28.99 -10.36 0.24
N GLN A 20 -30.13 -10.26 -0.45
CA GLN A 20 -31.11 -11.35 -0.51
C GLN A 20 -31.88 -11.28 -1.83
N GLU A 21 -31.28 -11.84 -2.88
CA GLU A 21 -32.02 -12.22 -4.09
C GLU A 21 -31.90 -13.75 -4.28
N GLY A 22 -33.03 -14.34 -4.63
CA GLY A 22 -33.30 -15.75 -4.66
C GLY A 22 -32.43 -16.57 -5.62
N GLU A 23 -32.26 -17.83 -5.27
CA GLU A 23 -31.56 -18.87 -6.02
C GLU A 23 -32.16 -19.10 -7.41
N THR A 24 -31.56 -18.51 -8.43
CA THR A 24 -31.60 -19.01 -9.80
C THR A 24 -30.38 -19.89 -10.01
N PRO A 25 -30.44 -21.01 -10.80
CA PRO A 25 -29.29 -21.90 -11.01
C PRO A 25 -28.15 -21.10 -11.65
N GLU A 26 -27.08 -20.89 -10.86
CA GLU A 26 -25.89 -20.12 -11.23
C GLU A 26 -25.22 -20.72 -12.46
N LYS A 27 -25.22 -19.97 -13.56
CA LYS A 27 -24.12 -20.05 -14.53
C LYS A 27 -22.86 -19.75 -13.74
N THR A 28 -21.98 -20.72 -13.55
CA THR A 28 -20.69 -20.51 -12.88
C THR A 28 -19.97 -19.36 -13.55
N SER A 29 -19.98 -18.22 -12.90
CA SER A 29 -19.31 -17.01 -13.42
C SER A 29 -17.80 -17.26 -13.42
N ASN A 30 -17.14 -16.94 -14.54
CA ASN A 30 -15.67 -16.96 -14.59
C ASN A 30 -15.02 -15.84 -13.75
N TRP A 31 -15.83 -15.00 -13.13
CA TRP A 31 -15.41 -13.88 -12.31
C TRP A 31 -15.58 -14.20 -10.81
N THR A 32 -14.53 -13.95 -10.04
CA THR A 32 -14.55 -13.97 -8.57
C THR A 32 -14.32 -12.57 -8.06
N LYS A 33 -15.17 -12.13 -7.13
CA LYS A 33 -15.08 -10.81 -6.48
C LYS A 33 -14.89 -11.02 -5.00
N LYS A 34 -13.98 -10.27 -4.39
CA LYS A 34 -13.75 -10.26 -2.94
C LYS A 34 -13.46 -8.83 -2.51
N GLY A 35 -14.00 -8.43 -1.37
CA GLY A 35 -13.74 -7.12 -0.82
C GLY A 35 -13.67 -7.15 0.70
N SER A 36 -13.04 -6.14 1.28
CA SER A 36 -13.08 -5.92 2.73
C SER A 36 -12.97 -4.43 3.04
N VAL A 37 -13.66 -4.03 4.11
CA VAL A 37 -13.55 -2.70 4.72
C VAL A 37 -13.10 -2.89 6.16
N GLY A 38 -12.04 -2.21 6.54
CA GLY A 38 -11.47 -2.27 7.88
C GLY A 38 -11.41 -0.89 8.54
N LEU A 39 -11.62 -0.84 9.85
CA LEU A 39 -11.44 0.35 10.66
C LEU A 39 -10.75 -0.03 11.97
N ASN A 40 -9.54 0.48 12.15
CA ASN A 40 -8.72 0.21 13.31
C ASN A 40 -8.62 1.47 14.17
N PHE A 41 -8.62 1.30 15.49
CA PHE A 41 -8.50 2.37 16.47
C PHE A 41 -7.48 2.01 17.55
N SER A 42 -6.80 3.03 18.03
CA SER A 42 -6.00 2.98 19.25
C SER A 42 -6.16 4.30 20.00
N GLN A 43 -6.38 4.25 21.30
CA GLN A 43 -6.55 5.44 22.14
C GLN A 43 -5.72 5.34 23.41
N VAL A 44 -5.07 6.45 23.76
CA VAL A 44 -4.45 6.66 25.06
C VAL A 44 -5.07 7.93 25.67
N SER A 45 -5.54 7.84 26.91
CA SER A 45 -6.16 8.98 27.60
C SER A 45 -5.66 9.09 29.04
N PHE A 46 -5.23 10.27 29.40
CA PHE A 46 -4.73 10.61 30.73
C PHE A 46 -5.65 11.63 31.39
N THR A 47 -6.00 11.40 32.65
CA THR A 47 -6.73 12.35 33.50
C THR A 47 -5.99 12.47 34.83
N ASN A 48 -5.52 13.67 35.17
CA ASN A 48 -4.77 13.94 36.40
C ASN A 48 -3.54 13.02 36.60
N TRP A 49 -2.89 12.62 35.51
CA TRP A 49 -1.75 11.72 35.52
C TRP A 49 -0.45 12.49 35.77
N ALA A 50 0.13 12.35 36.98
CA ALA A 50 1.29 13.12 37.42
C ALA A 50 2.62 12.73 36.74
N ALA A 51 2.73 11.49 36.23
CA ALA A 51 3.96 10.98 35.61
C ALA A 51 4.21 11.50 34.18
N GLY A 52 3.35 12.36 33.64
CA GLY A 52 3.45 12.89 32.29
C GLY A 52 2.79 11.94 31.25
N GLY A 53 2.69 12.40 30.01
CA GLY A 53 2.07 11.70 28.90
C GLY A 53 1.23 12.61 28.02
N GLN A 54 0.84 12.13 26.83
CA GLN A 54 -0.04 12.84 25.91
C GLN A 54 -1.23 11.97 25.55
N ASN A 55 -2.42 12.57 25.54
CA ASN A 55 -3.59 11.91 24.97
C ASN A 55 -3.36 11.69 23.47
N ALA A 56 -3.68 10.50 22.99
CA ALA A 56 -3.58 10.16 21.58
C ALA A 56 -4.81 9.39 21.14
N LEU A 57 -5.27 9.69 19.92
CA LEU A 57 -6.27 8.91 19.21
C LEU A 57 -5.72 8.60 17.82
N ASN A 58 -5.60 7.34 17.50
CA ASN A 58 -5.17 6.87 16.20
C ASN A 58 -6.33 6.16 15.52
N TRP A 59 -6.48 6.36 14.23
CA TRP A 59 -7.40 5.57 13.41
C TRP A 59 -6.77 5.25 12.06
N LEU A 60 -7.14 4.10 11.50
CA LEU A 60 -6.73 3.63 10.19
C LEU A 60 -7.94 3.00 9.50
N GLY A 61 -8.37 3.61 8.41
CA GLY A 61 -9.35 3.04 7.50
C GLY A 61 -8.68 2.30 6.36
N THR A 62 -9.19 1.10 6.01
CA THR A 62 -8.72 0.32 4.87
C THR A 62 -9.88 -0.11 4.00
N PHE A 63 -9.66 -0.13 2.68
CA PHE A 63 -10.57 -0.73 1.72
C PHE A 63 -9.75 -1.53 0.73
N ASN A 64 -10.07 -2.84 0.62
CA ASN A 64 -9.43 -3.75 -0.31
C ASN A 64 -10.51 -4.37 -1.18
N TYR A 65 -10.26 -4.43 -2.49
CA TYR A 65 -11.19 -5.05 -3.42
C TYR A 65 -10.44 -5.78 -4.54
N SER A 66 -10.88 -6.98 -4.88
CA SER A 66 -10.32 -7.74 -5.98
C SER A 66 -11.41 -8.26 -6.91
N ILE A 67 -11.12 -8.24 -8.20
CA ILE A 67 -11.95 -8.80 -9.26
C ILE A 67 -11.05 -9.67 -10.13
N ASN A 68 -11.25 -10.97 -10.06
CA ASN A 68 -10.42 -11.94 -10.75
C ASN A 68 -11.25 -12.72 -11.77
N TYR A 69 -10.68 -12.88 -12.95
CA TYR A 69 -11.24 -13.67 -14.04
C TYR A 69 -10.39 -14.90 -14.28
N ALA A 70 -11.02 -16.05 -14.45
CA ALA A 70 -10.33 -17.28 -14.84
C ALA A 70 -11.19 -18.08 -15.81
N LYS A 71 -10.65 -18.37 -17.00
CA LYS A 71 -11.28 -19.25 -17.98
C LYS A 71 -10.21 -19.93 -18.82
N ASP A 72 -10.31 -21.26 -18.94
CA ASP A 72 -9.39 -22.10 -19.71
C ASP A 72 -7.92 -21.89 -19.31
N LYS A 73 -7.13 -21.29 -20.20
CA LYS A 73 -5.71 -20.97 -19.97
C LYS A 73 -5.46 -19.51 -19.54
N PHE A 74 -6.48 -18.68 -19.55
CA PHE A 74 -6.34 -17.24 -19.27
C PHE A 74 -6.86 -16.91 -17.87
N LYS A 75 -6.05 -16.13 -17.13
CA LYS A 75 -6.46 -15.50 -15.87
C LYS A 75 -6.17 -14.00 -15.92
N TRP A 76 -6.95 -13.23 -15.17
CA TRP A 76 -6.77 -11.81 -15.05
C TRP A 76 -7.14 -11.37 -13.64
N ASP A 77 -6.13 -11.07 -12.84
CA ASP A 77 -6.26 -10.74 -11.44
C ASP A 77 -6.10 -9.23 -11.25
N ASN A 78 -7.13 -8.59 -10.68
CA ASN A 78 -7.10 -7.16 -10.41
C ASN A 78 -7.32 -6.93 -8.91
N SER A 79 -6.56 -6.03 -8.31
CA SER A 79 -6.72 -5.64 -6.92
C SER A 79 -6.54 -4.14 -6.72
N LEU A 80 -7.40 -3.58 -5.87
CA LEU A 80 -7.32 -2.23 -5.36
C LEU A 80 -7.13 -2.31 -3.84
N ASN A 81 -6.03 -1.75 -3.33
CA ASN A 81 -5.75 -1.67 -1.91
C ASN A 81 -5.64 -0.20 -1.51
N THR A 82 -6.36 0.19 -0.49
CA THR A 82 -6.31 1.55 0.03
C THR A 82 -6.20 1.57 1.54
N ALA A 83 -5.45 2.52 2.05
CA ALA A 83 -5.33 2.78 3.48
C ALA A 83 -5.17 4.27 3.73
N LEU A 84 -5.83 4.79 4.76
CA LEU A 84 -5.65 6.16 5.23
C LEU A 84 -5.74 6.17 6.75
N GLY A 85 -4.69 6.70 7.39
CA GLY A 85 -4.59 6.72 8.84
C GLY A 85 -4.04 8.05 9.36
N TYR A 86 -4.52 8.43 10.54
CA TYR A 86 -4.09 9.62 11.24
C TYR A 86 -3.96 9.40 12.75
N SER A 87 -2.98 10.09 13.34
CA SER A 87 -2.79 10.24 14.78
C SER A 87 -3.12 11.66 15.22
N TYR A 88 -3.93 11.78 16.26
CA TYR A 88 -4.28 13.04 16.92
C TYR A 88 -3.66 13.06 18.30
N PHE A 89 -2.83 14.06 18.58
CA PHE A 89 -2.21 14.26 19.88
C PHE A 89 -2.89 15.42 20.61
N ASN A 90 -3.30 15.18 21.88
CA ASN A 90 -3.99 16.15 22.74
C ASN A 90 -5.21 16.85 22.11
N PHE A 91 -5.73 16.36 20.99
CA PHE A 91 -6.87 16.91 20.23
C PHE A 91 -6.78 18.41 19.86
N LYS A 92 -5.62 19.05 20.06
CA LYS A 92 -5.36 20.46 19.78
C LYS A 92 -4.36 20.67 18.64
N GLN A 93 -3.56 19.66 18.33
CA GLN A 93 -2.57 19.71 17.26
C GLN A 93 -3.17 19.25 15.93
N LYS A 94 -2.55 19.64 14.82
CA LYS A 94 -2.90 19.09 13.51
C LYS A 94 -2.69 17.57 13.51
N PRO A 95 -3.59 16.81 12.86
CA PRO A 95 -3.41 15.36 12.76
C PRO A 95 -2.13 15.02 12.01
N VAL A 96 -1.43 14.01 12.49
CA VAL A 96 -0.23 13.44 11.86
C VAL A 96 -0.66 12.27 11.00
N LYS A 97 -0.37 12.31 9.71
CA LYS A 97 -0.64 11.20 8.79
C LYS A 97 0.27 10.01 9.12
N THR A 98 -0.30 8.83 9.33
CA THR A 98 0.43 7.60 9.67
C THR A 98 0.44 6.60 8.53
N ASP A 99 -0.62 6.57 7.76
CA ASP A 99 -0.81 5.68 6.61
C ASP A 99 -1.49 6.42 5.49
N ASP A 100 -1.08 6.14 4.24
CA ASP A 100 -1.69 6.70 3.06
C ASP A 100 -1.27 5.87 1.84
N ILE A 101 -2.15 4.96 1.43
CA ILE A 101 -1.90 4.01 0.36
C ILE A 101 -3.05 4.05 -0.63
N LEU A 102 -2.71 4.23 -1.90
CA LEU A 102 -3.57 3.98 -3.04
C LEU A 102 -2.79 3.09 -4.00
N GLU A 103 -3.12 1.81 -4.04
CA GLU A 103 -2.43 0.82 -4.84
C GLU A 103 -3.43 0.06 -5.71
N PHE A 104 -3.17 0.01 -7.01
CA PHE A 104 -3.90 -0.80 -7.97
C PHE A 104 -2.95 -1.70 -8.73
N THR A 105 -3.25 -3.00 -8.80
CA THR A 105 -2.50 -3.97 -9.59
C THR A 105 -3.43 -4.73 -10.52
N SER A 106 -2.93 -5.03 -11.72
CA SER A 106 -3.63 -5.80 -12.74
C SER A 106 -2.66 -6.77 -13.38
N LEU A 107 -2.86 -8.07 -13.17
CA LEU A 107 -2.02 -9.16 -13.65
C LEU A 107 -2.79 -10.04 -14.62
N ALA A 108 -2.44 -9.99 -15.90
CA ALA A 108 -2.92 -10.91 -16.89
C ALA A 108 -1.94 -12.10 -17.00
N GLY A 109 -2.47 -13.32 -16.94
CA GLY A 109 -1.70 -14.57 -16.99
C GLY A 109 -2.20 -15.52 -18.07
N LEU A 110 -1.27 -16.10 -18.81
CA LEU A 110 -1.55 -17.17 -19.79
C LEU A 110 -0.84 -18.44 -19.34
N LYS A 111 -1.61 -19.48 -19.03
CA LYS A 111 -1.10 -20.77 -18.53
C LYS A 111 -0.14 -21.41 -19.53
N ALA A 112 1.11 -21.59 -19.10
CA ALA A 112 2.15 -22.29 -19.85
C ALA A 112 2.26 -23.75 -19.40
N THR A 113 2.28 -24.00 -18.08
CA THR A 113 2.27 -25.33 -17.44
C THR A 113 1.27 -25.35 -16.29
N GLU A 114 1.26 -26.42 -15.49
CA GLU A 114 0.38 -26.54 -14.32
C GLU A 114 0.62 -25.41 -13.30
N HIS A 115 1.88 -25.03 -13.09
CA HIS A 115 2.29 -24.06 -12.07
C HIS A 115 2.94 -22.79 -12.64
N LEU A 116 3.07 -22.66 -13.97
CA LEU A 116 3.72 -21.53 -14.61
C LEU A 116 2.79 -20.84 -15.59
N ASN A 117 2.70 -19.52 -15.48
CA ASN A 117 1.97 -18.66 -16.41
C ASN A 117 2.92 -17.64 -17.03
N TYR A 118 2.80 -17.32 -18.31
CA TYR A 118 3.31 -16.07 -18.84
C TYR A 118 2.51 -14.93 -18.23
N SER A 119 3.14 -13.82 -17.86
CA SER A 119 2.50 -12.74 -17.14
C SER A 119 2.76 -11.37 -17.77
N LEU A 120 1.73 -10.54 -17.76
CA LEU A 120 1.81 -9.09 -17.98
C LEU A 120 1.19 -8.40 -16.78
N GLU A 121 1.98 -7.62 -16.06
CA GLU A 121 1.53 -6.93 -14.85
C GLU A 121 1.63 -5.42 -15.01
N PHE A 122 0.53 -4.74 -14.72
CA PHE A 122 0.47 -3.29 -14.51
C PHE A 122 0.30 -3.03 -13.02
N ALA A 123 1.09 -2.11 -12.47
CA ALA A 123 0.91 -1.63 -11.11
C ALA A 123 0.95 -0.11 -11.08
N PHE A 124 0.06 0.46 -10.25
CA PHE A 124 -0.01 1.88 -9.93
C PHE A 124 -0.03 2.04 -8.42
N ARG A 125 0.81 2.94 -7.89
CA ARG A 125 0.85 3.28 -6.47
C ARG A 125 0.96 4.78 -6.29
N SER A 126 0.17 5.34 -5.38
CA SER A 126 0.23 6.75 -4.97
C SER A 126 -0.34 6.89 -3.56
N GLN A 127 -0.74 8.08 -3.19
CA GLN A 127 -1.35 8.43 -1.91
C GLN A 127 -2.48 9.45 -2.13
N PHE A 128 -3.33 9.66 -1.12
CA PHE A 128 -4.48 10.56 -1.20
C PHE A 128 -4.19 11.96 -0.68
N ALA A 129 -3.50 12.04 0.46
CA ALA A 129 -3.41 13.26 1.27
C ALA A 129 -1.98 13.79 1.34
N ASN A 130 -1.85 15.07 1.68
CA ASN A 130 -0.55 15.66 1.93
C ASN A 130 0.11 15.04 3.17
N GLY A 131 1.40 14.66 3.04
CA GLY A 131 2.28 14.32 4.13
C GLY A 131 3.17 15.52 4.46
N TYR A 132 3.47 15.73 5.74
CA TYR A 132 4.28 16.85 6.21
C TYR A 132 5.49 16.35 6.98
N ASP A 133 6.53 17.17 7.03
CA ASP A 133 7.66 16.93 7.94
C ASP A 133 7.31 17.39 9.35
N TYR A 134 6.64 16.50 10.08
CA TYR A 134 6.17 16.80 11.43
C TYR A 134 7.32 16.95 12.46
N ALA A 135 8.54 16.56 12.11
CA ALA A 135 9.70 16.65 13.00
C ALA A 135 10.38 18.01 12.93
N THR A 136 10.45 18.61 11.74
CA THR A 136 11.16 19.88 11.51
C THR A 136 10.21 21.03 11.20
N ASP A 137 9.27 20.85 10.29
CA ASP A 137 8.29 21.87 9.89
C ASP A 137 6.96 21.23 9.46
N SER A 138 5.97 21.29 10.34
CA SER A 138 4.62 20.78 10.09
C SER A 138 3.82 21.59 9.05
N THR A 139 4.37 22.67 8.51
CA THR A 139 3.75 23.47 7.44
C THR A 139 4.25 23.04 6.06
N GLN A 140 5.46 22.48 5.99
CA GLN A 140 6.07 22.03 4.76
C GLN A 140 5.60 20.62 4.42
N TYR A 141 4.94 20.46 3.28
CA TYR A 141 4.60 19.13 2.78
C TYR A 141 5.80 18.47 2.09
N ILE A 142 5.92 17.16 2.31
CA ILE A 142 6.96 16.31 1.72
C ILE A 142 6.39 15.27 0.77
N SER A 143 5.08 15.14 0.70
CA SER A 143 4.38 14.26 -0.23
C SER A 143 2.92 14.68 -0.40
N LYS A 144 2.30 14.34 -1.54
CA LYS A 144 0.88 14.56 -1.83
C LYS A 144 0.37 13.61 -2.93
N PHE A 145 -0.90 13.70 -3.29
CA PHE A 145 -1.46 12.92 -4.40
C PHE A 145 -0.64 13.10 -5.69
N MET A 146 -0.24 11.99 -6.33
CA MET A 146 0.64 11.95 -7.50
C MET A 146 2.04 12.58 -7.29
N ALA A 147 2.46 12.77 -6.04
CA ALA A 147 3.81 13.19 -5.67
C ALA A 147 4.25 12.50 -4.37
N PRO A 148 4.70 11.20 -4.48
CA PRO A 148 4.95 10.46 -5.72
C PRO A 148 3.75 9.67 -6.24
N ALA A 149 3.77 9.33 -7.52
CA ALA A 149 3.09 8.17 -8.08
C ALA A 149 4.09 7.27 -8.79
N TYR A 150 3.91 5.97 -8.64
CA TYR A 150 4.71 4.93 -9.31
C TYR A 150 3.80 4.16 -10.25
N ILE A 151 4.24 4.04 -11.50
CA ILE A 151 3.57 3.21 -12.52
C ILE A 151 4.59 2.21 -13.01
N SER A 152 4.26 0.92 -13.00
CA SER A 152 5.10 -0.11 -13.59
C SER A 152 4.32 -0.99 -14.55
N LEU A 153 5.01 -1.42 -15.61
CA LEU A 153 4.53 -2.40 -16.56
C LEU A 153 5.60 -3.45 -16.75
N GLY A 154 5.30 -4.69 -16.36
CA GLY A 154 6.25 -5.80 -16.37
C GLY A 154 5.76 -6.98 -17.21
N LEU A 155 6.63 -7.50 -18.06
CA LEU A 155 6.43 -8.73 -18.83
C LEU A 155 7.34 -9.82 -18.28
N GLY A 156 6.76 -11.00 -17.98
CA GLY A 156 7.52 -12.06 -17.36
C GLY A 156 6.77 -13.38 -17.22
N ALA A 157 7.01 -14.04 -16.10
CA ALA A 157 6.39 -15.30 -15.75
C ALA A 157 5.99 -15.33 -14.28
N GLU A 158 4.83 -15.90 -14.02
CA GLU A 158 4.32 -16.12 -12.68
C GLU A 158 4.33 -17.61 -12.37
N TRP A 159 5.00 -17.98 -11.29
CA TRP A 159 5.02 -19.33 -10.76
C TRP A 159 4.09 -19.43 -9.54
N VAL A 160 3.12 -20.33 -9.61
CA VAL A 160 2.09 -20.57 -8.59
C VAL A 160 2.10 -22.05 -8.23
N PRO A 161 2.99 -22.50 -7.31
CA PRO A 161 3.09 -23.91 -6.92
C PRO A 161 1.87 -24.39 -6.14
N ASN A 162 1.17 -23.49 -5.43
CA ASN A 162 -0.04 -23.79 -4.67
C ASN A 162 -0.86 -22.49 -4.43
N GLU A 163 -2.01 -22.61 -3.79
CA GLU A 163 -2.91 -21.49 -3.51
C GLU A 163 -2.39 -20.46 -2.49
N HIS A 164 -1.33 -20.79 -1.76
CA HIS A 164 -0.77 -19.97 -0.68
C HIS A 164 0.42 -19.12 -1.11
N PHE A 165 1.04 -19.45 -2.23
CA PHE A 165 2.29 -18.84 -2.65
C PHE A 165 2.34 -18.56 -4.15
N SER A 166 2.85 -17.40 -4.50
CA SER A 166 3.14 -17.04 -5.89
C SER A 166 4.39 -16.17 -6.00
N ILE A 167 5.13 -16.34 -7.08
CA ILE A 167 6.23 -15.46 -7.49
C ILE A 167 5.99 -15.01 -8.92
N ASN A 168 5.95 -13.70 -9.15
CA ASN A 168 5.98 -13.11 -10.48
C ASN A 168 7.36 -12.51 -10.74
N PHE A 169 8.09 -13.04 -11.70
CA PHE A 169 9.37 -12.51 -12.14
C PHE A 169 9.21 -11.88 -13.53
N ALA A 170 9.39 -10.57 -13.60
CA ALA A 170 9.27 -9.76 -14.80
C ALA A 170 10.62 -9.12 -15.15
N PRO A 171 11.47 -9.82 -15.96
CA PRO A 171 12.79 -9.31 -16.36
C PRO A 171 12.71 -8.10 -17.31
N ILE A 172 11.56 -7.84 -17.90
CA ILE A 172 11.29 -6.71 -18.78
C ILE A 172 10.26 -5.84 -18.08
N THR A 173 10.71 -4.89 -17.25
CA THR A 173 9.85 -3.99 -16.48
C THR A 173 10.26 -2.55 -16.71
N GLY A 174 9.31 -1.73 -17.19
CA GLY A 174 9.40 -0.28 -17.17
C GLY A 174 8.76 0.28 -15.91
N ARG A 175 9.43 1.19 -15.21
CA ARG A 175 8.91 1.91 -14.04
C ARG A 175 8.98 3.41 -14.28
N LEU A 176 7.88 4.12 -14.02
CA LEU A 176 7.79 5.57 -14.05
C LEU A 176 7.54 6.07 -12.62
N THR A 177 8.40 6.96 -12.15
CA THR A 177 8.17 7.74 -10.93
C THR A 177 7.69 9.12 -11.36
N ILE A 178 6.51 9.53 -10.87
CA ILE A 178 5.89 10.82 -11.22
C ILE A 178 5.86 11.66 -9.94
N VAL A 179 6.37 12.88 -10.02
CA VAL A 179 6.31 13.89 -8.95
C VAL A 179 5.52 15.09 -9.48
N ASN A 180 4.20 15.00 -9.39
CA ASN A 180 3.29 16.04 -9.90
C ASN A 180 3.19 17.24 -8.95
N ASP A 181 4.34 17.78 -8.60
CA ASP A 181 4.50 18.97 -7.77
C ASP A 181 5.80 19.68 -8.10
N GLU A 182 5.73 20.99 -8.31
CA GLU A 182 6.86 21.80 -8.74
C GLU A 182 7.93 21.91 -7.64
N TYR A 183 7.50 22.15 -6.40
CA TYR A 183 8.43 22.25 -5.28
C TYR A 183 9.13 20.91 -5.02
N LEU A 184 8.39 19.80 -4.93
CA LEU A 184 8.98 18.48 -4.70
C LEU A 184 9.89 18.04 -5.87
N ALA A 185 9.52 18.35 -7.10
CA ALA A 185 10.37 18.11 -8.27
C ALA A 185 11.65 18.94 -8.20
N SER A 186 11.56 20.23 -7.84
CA SER A 186 12.72 21.13 -7.77
C SER A 186 13.77 20.69 -6.76
N ILE A 187 13.37 20.05 -5.66
CA ILE A 187 14.28 19.51 -4.63
C ILE A 187 14.74 18.08 -4.91
N GLY A 188 14.37 17.50 -6.06
CA GLY A 188 14.73 16.11 -6.42
C GLY A 188 14.07 15.05 -5.56
N ALA A 189 12.88 15.32 -5.00
CA ALA A 189 12.16 14.37 -4.17
C ALA A 189 11.85 13.09 -4.94
N PHE A 190 11.88 11.94 -4.25
CA PHE A 190 11.59 10.61 -4.80
C PHE A 190 12.52 10.18 -5.96
N GLY A 191 13.74 10.77 -6.01
CA GLY A 191 14.79 10.40 -6.95
C GLY A 191 14.60 10.95 -8.38
N VAL A 192 13.74 11.94 -8.61
CA VAL A 192 13.75 12.72 -9.84
C VAL A 192 14.93 13.71 -9.80
N ASN A 193 15.40 14.21 -10.96
CA ASN A 193 16.44 15.21 -10.96
C ASN A 193 15.88 16.54 -10.43
N GLY A 194 16.55 17.11 -9.45
CA GLY A 194 16.20 18.43 -8.90
C GLY A 194 16.70 19.58 -9.79
N LEU A 195 16.48 20.82 -9.33
CA LEU A 195 17.09 22.01 -9.93
C LEU A 195 18.60 21.93 -9.84
N ASP A 196 19.29 22.32 -10.91
CA ASP A 196 20.72 22.58 -10.86
C ASP A 196 20.95 24.07 -10.55
N PRO A 197 21.52 24.42 -9.37
CA PRO A 197 21.84 25.80 -9.06
C PRO A 197 22.83 26.46 -10.03
N GLY A 198 23.57 25.66 -10.79
CA GLY A 198 24.55 26.13 -11.80
C GLY A 198 23.94 26.40 -13.18
N ASP A 199 22.71 25.91 -13.43
CA ASP A 199 22.02 26.09 -14.71
C ASP A 199 20.56 26.51 -14.47
N PRO A 200 20.24 27.82 -14.64
CA PRO A 200 18.90 28.34 -14.39
C PRO A 200 17.83 27.84 -15.37
N ASP A 201 18.23 27.20 -16.47
CA ASP A 201 17.30 26.61 -17.44
C ASP A 201 16.90 25.18 -17.08
N ILE A 202 17.57 24.55 -16.10
CA ILE A 202 17.21 23.24 -15.58
C ILE A 202 16.11 23.37 -14.51
N HIS A 203 14.90 23.09 -14.91
CA HIS A 203 13.77 22.88 -14.00
C HIS A 203 13.81 21.44 -13.46
N GLY A 204 13.37 21.24 -12.21
CA GLY A 204 13.28 19.89 -11.65
C GLY A 204 12.40 18.96 -12.51
N ASP A 205 12.91 17.76 -12.78
CA ASP A 205 12.16 16.76 -13.53
C ASP A 205 10.95 16.28 -12.74
N ARG A 206 9.81 16.16 -13.40
CA ARG A 206 8.58 15.62 -12.78
C ARG A 206 8.40 14.13 -13.01
N VAL A 207 9.25 13.53 -13.84
CA VAL A 207 9.15 12.14 -14.25
C VAL A 207 10.55 11.53 -14.31
N ARG A 208 10.72 10.36 -13.68
CA ARG A 208 11.89 9.50 -13.83
C ARG A 208 11.45 8.19 -14.46
N PHE A 209 12.15 7.77 -15.50
CA PHE A 209 11.95 6.46 -16.11
C PHE A 209 13.09 5.52 -15.73
N GLU A 210 12.72 4.29 -15.42
CA GLU A 210 13.62 3.19 -15.11
C GLU A 210 13.22 1.96 -15.92
N PHE A 211 14.21 1.16 -16.28
CA PHE A 211 14.00 -0.09 -16.98
C PHE A 211 14.82 -1.18 -16.31
N GLY A 212 14.18 -2.32 -15.96
CA GLY A 212 14.86 -3.30 -15.16
C GLY A 212 14.12 -4.62 -14.98
N ALA A 213 14.52 -5.38 -13.96
CA ALA A 213 13.83 -6.59 -13.52
C ALA A 213 13.06 -6.34 -12.22
N ARG A 214 11.86 -6.88 -12.17
CA ARG A 214 11.01 -6.90 -10.97
C ARG A 214 10.71 -8.34 -10.56
N LEU A 215 10.82 -8.62 -9.26
CA LEU A 215 10.34 -9.84 -8.64
C LEU A 215 9.32 -9.50 -7.57
N ALA A 216 8.13 -10.07 -7.65
CA ALA A 216 7.09 -9.93 -6.65
C ALA A 216 6.70 -11.31 -6.11
N ALA A 217 6.93 -11.54 -4.81
CA ALA A 217 6.51 -12.76 -4.12
C ALA A 217 5.36 -12.45 -3.18
N LYS A 218 4.34 -13.29 -3.20
CA LYS A 218 3.16 -13.19 -2.33
C LYS A 218 2.96 -14.51 -1.60
N MET A 219 2.70 -14.43 -0.31
CA MET A 219 2.36 -15.58 0.51
C MET A 219 1.18 -15.24 1.41
N LYS A 220 0.23 -16.18 1.50
CA LYS A 220 -0.90 -16.10 2.43
C LYS A 220 -1.14 -17.46 3.04
N TYR A 221 -1.04 -17.55 4.36
CA TYR A 221 -1.12 -18.81 5.08
C TYR A 221 -1.83 -18.65 6.43
N THR A 222 -2.70 -19.59 6.76
CA THR A 222 -3.26 -19.69 8.12
C THR A 222 -2.30 -20.50 8.96
N ILE A 223 -1.54 -19.84 9.86
CA ILE A 223 -0.49 -20.46 10.68
C ILE A 223 -1.11 -21.39 11.73
N ILE A 224 -2.12 -20.89 12.41
CA ILE A 224 -2.94 -21.61 13.39
C ILE A 224 -4.37 -21.11 13.28
N ASN A 225 -5.32 -21.81 13.92
CA ASN A 225 -6.72 -21.37 13.94
C ASN A 225 -6.80 -19.88 14.34
N ASN A 226 -7.54 -19.10 13.55
CA ASN A 226 -7.78 -17.67 13.74
C ASN A 226 -6.54 -16.74 13.57
N VAL A 227 -5.41 -17.25 13.06
CA VAL A 227 -4.22 -16.43 12.78
C VAL A 227 -3.80 -16.62 11.33
N ASP A 228 -4.08 -15.61 10.51
CA ASP A 228 -3.63 -15.55 9.13
C ASP A 228 -2.36 -14.72 9.03
N TYR A 229 -1.43 -15.16 8.20
CA TYR A 229 -0.21 -14.44 7.86
C TYR A 229 -0.20 -14.14 6.36
N GLU A 230 0.06 -12.89 6.02
CA GLU A 230 0.25 -12.43 4.65
C GLU A 230 1.62 -11.76 4.53
N SER A 231 2.37 -12.11 3.49
CA SER A 231 3.65 -11.47 3.16
C SER A 231 3.67 -11.09 1.68
N LYS A 232 4.15 -9.89 1.41
CA LYS A 232 4.40 -9.37 0.06
C LYS A 232 5.82 -8.83 0.02
N LEU A 233 6.67 -9.41 -0.83
CA LEU A 233 8.02 -8.95 -1.09
C LEU A 233 8.10 -8.50 -2.55
N GLU A 234 8.57 -7.29 -2.76
CA GLU A 234 8.89 -6.75 -4.06
C GLU A 234 10.37 -6.35 -4.12
N LEU A 235 11.05 -6.81 -5.15
CA LEU A 235 12.43 -6.47 -5.47
C LEU A 235 12.46 -5.84 -6.86
N PHE A 236 13.24 -4.77 -7.01
CA PHE A 236 13.47 -4.14 -8.32
C PHE A 236 14.94 -3.84 -8.51
N SER A 237 15.47 -4.13 -9.70
CA SER A 237 16.83 -3.83 -10.12
C SER A 237 16.78 -3.02 -11.40
N ASN A 238 17.34 -1.80 -11.37
CA ASN A 238 17.37 -0.89 -12.52
C ASN A 238 18.56 -1.20 -13.42
N TYR A 239 18.33 -1.71 -14.62
CA TYR A 239 19.40 -2.03 -15.59
C TYR A 239 20.15 -0.81 -16.12
N LEU A 240 19.50 0.37 -16.08
CA LEU A 240 20.06 1.59 -16.64
C LEU A 240 20.97 2.33 -15.65
N ASN A 241 20.84 2.02 -14.35
CA ASN A 241 21.60 2.70 -13.31
C ASN A 241 21.86 1.75 -12.14
N HIS A 242 23.13 1.33 -11.98
CA HIS A 242 23.57 0.49 -10.85
C HIS A 242 22.69 -0.75 -10.60
N PRO A 243 22.66 -1.74 -11.52
CA PRO A 243 21.77 -2.90 -11.41
C PRO A 243 22.05 -3.78 -10.17
N GLU A 244 23.22 -3.63 -9.54
CA GLU A 244 23.56 -4.27 -8.28
C GLU A 244 22.82 -3.69 -7.05
N ARG A 245 22.23 -2.51 -7.21
CA ARG A 245 21.43 -1.84 -6.15
C ARG A 245 19.99 -2.26 -6.29
N ILE A 246 19.58 -3.16 -5.42
CA ILE A 246 18.23 -3.73 -5.46
C ILE A 246 17.34 -2.97 -4.48
N ASP A 247 16.26 -2.38 -4.99
CA ASP A 247 15.19 -1.83 -4.17
C ASP A 247 14.39 -2.96 -3.54
N VAL A 248 14.00 -2.81 -2.29
CA VAL A 248 13.24 -3.77 -1.51
C VAL A 248 12.01 -3.09 -0.91
N ASP A 249 10.84 -3.65 -1.14
CA ASP A 249 9.59 -3.34 -0.41
C ASP A 249 9.04 -4.65 0.15
N TRP A 250 9.04 -4.80 1.49
CA TRP A 250 8.62 -6.02 2.14
C TRP A 250 7.59 -5.74 3.22
N GLN A 251 6.39 -6.21 2.99
CA GLN A 251 5.23 -6.05 3.87
C GLN A 251 4.83 -7.39 4.46
N ASN A 252 4.58 -7.40 5.76
CA ASN A 252 4.06 -8.57 6.48
C ASN A 252 2.85 -8.14 7.32
N LEU A 253 1.84 -9.00 7.39
CA LEU A 253 0.63 -8.78 8.15
C LEU A 253 0.20 -10.07 8.84
N PHE A 254 0.07 -10.02 10.16
CA PHE A 254 -0.59 -11.05 10.96
C PHE A 254 -1.98 -10.55 11.32
N VAL A 255 -3.01 -11.32 10.97
CA VAL A 255 -4.40 -11.04 11.31
C VAL A 255 -4.87 -12.08 12.33
N MET A 256 -5.02 -11.65 13.57
CA MET A 256 -5.48 -12.48 14.69
C MET A 256 -6.96 -12.23 14.92
N LYS A 257 -7.82 -13.16 14.51
CA LYS A 257 -9.28 -13.05 14.59
C LYS A 257 -9.75 -13.36 16.00
N VAL A 258 -10.33 -12.38 16.68
CA VAL A 258 -10.97 -12.57 17.99
C VAL A 258 -12.38 -13.16 17.80
N ASN A 259 -13.13 -12.66 16.80
CA ASN A 259 -14.41 -13.18 16.37
C ASN A 259 -14.67 -12.85 14.89
N SER A 260 -15.92 -12.93 14.41
CA SER A 260 -16.28 -12.71 13.00
C SER A 260 -16.05 -11.27 12.49
N TRP A 261 -15.91 -10.29 13.38
CA TRP A 261 -15.77 -8.87 13.03
C TRP A 261 -14.62 -8.15 13.76
N LEU A 262 -14.15 -8.67 14.91
CA LEU A 262 -13.07 -8.09 15.70
C LEU A 262 -11.77 -8.84 15.47
N ASN A 263 -10.71 -8.11 15.15
CA ASN A 263 -9.38 -8.64 14.95
C ASN A 263 -8.31 -7.79 15.65
N CYS A 264 -7.16 -8.40 15.88
CA CYS A 264 -5.92 -7.75 16.23
C CYS A 264 -4.96 -7.93 15.05
N ASN A 265 -4.34 -6.85 14.60
CA ASN A 265 -3.43 -6.87 13.46
C ASN A 265 -2.03 -6.45 13.91
N PHE A 266 -1.02 -7.22 13.48
CA PHE A 266 0.37 -6.83 13.60
C PHE A 266 0.98 -6.78 12.20
N GLY A 267 1.36 -5.58 11.77
CA GLY A 267 1.93 -5.33 10.46
C GLY A 267 3.37 -4.83 10.56
N THR A 268 4.22 -5.25 9.62
CA THR A 268 5.54 -4.66 9.42
C THR A 268 5.73 -4.28 7.96
N HIS A 269 6.45 -3.17 7.73
CA HIS A 269 6.79 -2.72 6.40
C HIS A 269 8.25 -2.25 6.38
N LEU A 270 9.07 -2.90 5.58
CA LEU A 270 10.46 -2.56 5.35
C LEU A 270 10.62 -2.05 3.92
N ILE A 271 11.23 -0.87 3.78
CA ILE A 271 11.57 -0.28 2.49
C ILE A 271 13.07 0.00 2.48
N TYR A 272 13.73 -0.38 1.40
CA TYR A 272 15.07 0.05 1.04
C TYR A 272 15.05 0.44 -0.44
N ASP A 273 15.29 1.72 -0.71
CA ASP A 273 15.38 2.28 -2.06
C ASP A 273 16.62 3.15 -2.10
N TYR A 274 17.58 2.77 -2.92
CA TYR A 274 18.88 3.45 -2.98
C TYR A 274 18.77 4.87 -3.54
N ASP A 275 17.76 5.12 -4.34
CA ASP A 275 17.55 6.41 -5.02
C ASP A 275 16.86 7.45 -4.13
N ILE A 276 16.41 7.05 -2.91
CA ILE A 276 15.83 7.97 -1.93
C ILE A 276 16.90 8.40 -0.93
N PRO A 277 17.50 9.61 -1.08
CA PRO A 277 18.54 10.09 -0.19
C PRO A 277 17.97 10.47 1.18
N PHE A 278 18.77 10.25 2.23
CA PHE A 278 18.49 10.75 3.57
C PHE A 278 19.42 11.93 3.90
N PRO A 279 18.89 13.03 4.50
CA PRO A 279 19.64 14.27 4.74
C PRO A 279 20.92 14.10 5.55
N ASP A 280 20.98 13.08 6.43
CA ASP A 280 22.11 12.81 7.33
C ASP A 280 23.13 11.82 6.74
N LYS A 281 22.95 11.36 5.48
CA LYS A 281 23.83 10.39 4.84
C LYS A 281 24.26 10.91 3.46
N LYS A 282 25.55 11.22 3.32
CA LYS A 282 26.12 11.77 2.08
C LYS A 282 26.07 10.78 0.91
N ASP A 283 26.15 9.47 1.18
CA ASP A 283 26.14 8.42 0.18
C ASP A 283 25.16 7.31 0.57
N GLY A 284 24.08 7.18 -0.17
CA GLY A 284 23.15 6.07 -0.12
C GLY A 284 21.90 6.27 0.74
N SER A 285 21.04 5.29 0.69
CA SER A 285 19.77 5.23 1.37
C SER A 285 19.86 4.54 2.73
N LYS A 286 18.80 4.63 3.52
CA LYS A 286 18.62 3.89 4.77
C LYS A 286 17.48 2.90 4.63
N VAL A 287 17.58 1.81 5.39
CA VAL A 287 16.43 0.93 5.62
C VAL A 287 15.38 1.72 6.40
N GLN A 288 14.19 1.81 5.82
CA GLN A 288 13.01 2.36 6.46
C GLN A 288 12.20 1.20 7.04
N PHE A 289 11.86 1.25 8.31
CA PHE A 289 11.08 0.22 8.97
C PHE A 289 9.93 0.81 9.74
N LYS A 290 8.75 0.23 9.54
CA LYS A 290 7.52 0.60 10.23
C LYS A 290 6.89 -0.66 10.79
N GLU A 291 6.43 -0.59 12.03
CA GLU A 291 5.60 -1.62 12.65
C GLU A 291 4.31 -1.00 13.20
N VAL A 292 3.23 -1.75 13.13
CA VAL A 292 1.91 -1.33 13.62
C VAL A 292 1.22 -2.50 14.31
N LEU A 293 0.84 -2.30 15.56
CA LEU A 293 -0.07 -3.17 16.29
C LEU A 293 -1.40 -2.45 16.49
N SER A 294 -2.49 -3.04 16.05
CA SER A 294 -3.81 -2.41 16.12
C SER A 294 -4.92 -3.41 16.41
N VAL A 295 -6.01 -2.91 16.98
CA VAL A 295 -7.27 -3.64 17.14
C VAL A 295 -8.31 -2.96 16.27
N GLY A 296 -9.08 -3.75 15.53
CA GLY A 296 -10.01 -3.21 14.55
C GLY A 296 -11.19 -4.08 14.22
N ILE A 297 -12.07 -3.50 13.44
CA ILE A 297 -13.26 -4.12 12.88
C ILE A 297 -13.00 -4.38 11.40
N LEU A 298 -13.29 -5.58 10.94
CA LEU A 298 -13.16 -5.98 9.54
C LEU A 298 -14.48 -6.57 9.05
N PHE A 299 -14.99 -6.05 7.95
CA PHE A 299 -16.13 -6.60 7.24
C PHE A 299 -15.69 -7.09 5.86
N ASN A 300 -16.05 -8.33 5.52
CA ASN A 300 -15.88 -8.89 4.18
C ASN A 300 -17.14 -8.58 3.34
N LEU A 301 -16.92 -8.26 2.05
CA LEU A 301 -17.94 -7.88 1.08
C LEU A 301 -18.15 -8.98 0.04
#